data_291ce4db017296bcc020f33d8436f4a5
#
_entry.id   291ce4db017296bcc020f33d8436f4a5
#
_cell.length_a   1.000
_cell.length_b   1.000
_cell.length_c   1.000
_cell.angle_alpha   90.00
_cell.angle_beta   90.00
_cell.angle_gamma   90.00
#
_symmetry.space_group_name_H-M   'P 1'
#
loop_
_entity.id
_entity.type
_entity.pdbx_description
1 polymer ?
#
loop_
_entity_poly.entity_id
_entity_poly.type
_entity_poly.pdbx_seq_one_letter_code
_entity_poly.pdbx_strand_id
1 'polypeptide(L)'
;MWDPYGNVDSLPVAVVNEDKPVEYNGKTLSIGKDMTDELKDNDSMAFNIVDSKTAEDGLANGTYYMVIKIPENFSANAATVMDNDPKQMELSYETNPGTNYIASKLSETAMLKLRDNIASKVTETYTETVFDSISEAGDGMQEAADGSGKIEDGLNTAADGNKTITKNLKKLSTS
;
A
#
# COMPACT_ATOMS: atom_id res chain seq x y z
N MET A 1 -38.77 -9.74 24.58
CA MET A 1 -38.05 -8.52 25.07
C MET A 1 -37.46 -7.86 23.85
N TRP A 2 -37.94 -6.69 23.50
CA TRP A 2 -37.46 -5.95 22.32
C TRP A 2 -36.10 -5.33 22.72
N ASP A 3 -35.01 -5.82 22.12
CA ASP A 3 -33.67 -5.29 22.33
C ASP A 3 -33.34 -4.32 21.19
N PRO A 4 -33.53 -3.01 21.39
CA PRO A 4 -33.21 -2.03 20.35
C PRO A 4 -31.70 -1.83 20.15
N TYR A 5 -30.84 -2.48 20.95
CA TYR A 5 -29.38 -2.33 20.91
C TYR A 5 -28.66 -3.59 20.40
N GLY A 6 -29.36 -4.73 20.30
CA GLY A 6 -28.78 -6.02 19.92
C GLY A 6 -28.44 -6.16 18.42
N ASN A 7 -28.73 -5.15 17.58
CA ASN A 7 -28.62 -5.24 16.14
C ASN A 7 -27.84 -4.07 15.50
N VAL A 8 -27.02 -3.38 16.28
CA VAL A 8 -26.23 -2.24 15.76
C VAL A 8 -25.20 -2.71 14.73
N ASP A 9 -24.72 -3.95 14.89
CA ASP A 9 -23.73 -4.56 13.98
C ASP A 9 -24.34 -4.97 12.62
N SER A 10 -25.65 -4.94 12.46
CA SER A 10 -26.34 -5.29 11.21
C SER A 10 -26.91 -4.06 10.45
N LEU A 11 -26.62 -2.85 10.91
CA LEU A 11 -27.10 -1.65 10.22
C LEU A 11 -26.33 -1.44 8.90
N PRO A 12 -27.02 -1.29 7.76
CA PRO A 12 -26.36 -1.19 6.47
C PRO A 12 -25.61 0.15 6.33
N VAL A 13 -24.33 0.04 5.99
CA VAL A 13 -23.41 1.14 5.71
C VAL A 13 -23.00 1.06 4.24
N ALA A 14 -23.22 2.14 3.49
CA ALA A 14 -22.70 2.25 2.13
C ALA A 14 -21.24 2.70 2.14
N VAL A 15 -20.41 2.09 1.30
CA VAL A 15 -19.03 2.51 1.06
C VAL A 15 -18.86 2.83 -0.41
N VAL A 16 -18.45 4.04 -0.70
CA VAL A 16 -18.15 4.53 -2.05
C VAL A 16 -16.64 4.64 -2.20
N ASN A 17 -16.09 3.90 -3.14
CA ASN A 17 -14.67 3.95 -3.44
C ASN A 17 -14.44 4.72 -4.74
N GLU A 18 -13.92 5.94 -4.63
CA GLU A 18 -13.50 6.78 -5.75
C GLU A 18 -11.97 6.77 -5.94
N ASP A 19 -11.23 6.04 -5.08
CA ASP A 19 -9.77 5.99 -5.09
C ASP A 19 -9.21 5.48 -6.42
N LYS A 20 -8.12 6.10 -6.83
CA LYS A 20 -7.38 5.73 -8.05
C LYS A 20 -6.05 5.08 -7.67
N PRO A 21 -5.76 3.91 -8.25
CA PRO A 21 -4.45 3.28 -8.09
C PRO A 21 -3.32 4.20 -8.54
N VAL A 22 -2.18 4.14 -7.84
CA VAL A 22 -0.96 4.87 -8.20
C VAL A 22 0.24 3.94 -8.24
N GLU A 23 1.21 4.24 -9.08
CA GLU A 23 2.48 3.54 -9.09
C GLU A 23 3.38 4.08 -7.97
N TYR A 24 3.89 3.16 -7.14
CA TYR A 24 4.80 3.47 -6.05
C TYR A 24 5.91 2.41 -5.98
N ASN A 25 7.15 2.82 -6.19
CA ASN A 25 8.34 1.94 -6.19
C ASN A 25 8.17 0.70 -7.08
N GLY A 26 7.62 0.87 -8.29
CA GLY A 26 7.44 -0.24 -9.25
C GLY A 26 6.26 -1.16 -8.95
N LYS A 27 5.46 -0.86 -7.94
CA LYS A 27 4.21 -1.57 -7.59
C LYS A 27 3.00 -0.67 -7.71
N THR A 28 1.88 -1.26 -8.06
CA THR A 28 0.60 -0.54 -8.06
C THR A 28 0.01 -0.53 -6.64
N LEU A 29 -0.14 0.65 -6.07
CA LEU A 29 -0.77 0.89 -4.78
C LEU A 29 -2.26 1.18 -4.98
N SER A 30 -3.13 0.38 -4.36
CA SER A 30 -4.60 0.44 -4.52
C SER A 30 -5.30 0.33 -3.15
N ILE A 31 -4.95 1.20 -2.19
CA ILE A 31 -5.39 1.10 -0.80
C ILE A 31 -6.91 1.12 -0.66
N GLY A 32 -7.61 1.97 -1.43
CA GLY A 32 -9.07 2.03 -1.40
C GLY A 32 -9.74 0.75 -1.88
N LYS A 33 -9.17 0.09 -2.90
CA LYS A 33 -9.66 -1.21 -3.37
C LYS A 33 -9.42 -2.30 -2.33
N ASP A 34 -8.21 -2.40 -1.80
CA ASP A 34 -7.83 -3.40 -0.80
C ASP A 34 -8.71 -3.27 0.45
N MET A 35 -8.96 -2.04 0.89
CA MET A 35 -9.87 -1.75 2.00
C MET A 35 -11.30 -2.19 1.71
N THR A 36 -11.84 -1.93 0.51
CA THR A 36 -13.20 -2.35 0.16
C THR A 36 -13.33 -3.86 0.02
N ASP A 37 -12.28 -4.55 -0.40
CA ASP A 37 -12.28 -6.01 -0.48
C ASP A 37 -12.28 -6.63 0.94
N GLU A 38 -11.49 -6.10 1.88
CA GLU A 38 -11.54 -6.54 3.28
C GLU A 38 -12.89 -6.26 3.96
N LEU A 39 -13.53 -5.12 3.64
CA LEU A 39 -14.84 -4.78 4.21
C LEU A 39 -15.96 -5.71 3.72
N LYS A 40 -15.86 -6.27 2.52
CA LYS A 40 -16.82 -7.27 2.01
C LYS A 40 -16.79 -8.57 2.81
N ASP A 41 -15.60 -8.96 3.26
CA ASP A 41 -15.37 -10.19 4.03
C ASP A 41 -15.58 -9.99 5.53
N ASN A 42 -15.96 -8.79 5.96
CA ASN A 42 -16.12 -8.44 7.37
C ASN A 42 -17.56 -8.63 7.84
N ASP A 43 -17.81 -9.71 8.56
CA ASP A 43 -19.15 -10.06 9.11
C ASP A 43 -19.59 -9.15 10.28
N SER A 44 -18.73 -8.26 10.78
CA SER A 44 -19.03 -7.47 11.98
C SER A 44 -19.91 -6.23 11.73
N MET A 45 -20.10 -5.83 10.45
CA MET A 45 -21.01 -4.76 10.01
C MET A 45 -21.49 -5.04 8.59
N ALA A 46 -22.71 -4.59 8.24
CA ALA A 46 -23.26 -4.74 6.90
C ALA A 46 -22.71 -3.67 5.94
N PHE A 47 -21.44 -3.78 5.56
CA PHE A 47 -20.84 -2.90 4.56
C PHE A 47 -21.32 -3.26 3.14
N ASN A 48 -21.80 -2.27 2.42
CA ASN A 48 -22.26 -2.40 1.04
C ASN A 48 -21.41 -1.48 0.14
N ILE A 49 -20.59 -2.07 -0.71
CA ILE A 49 -19.79 -1.31 -1.66
C ILE A 49 -20.67 -0.96 -2.86
N VAL A 50 -20.92 0.33 -3.03
CA VAL A 50 -21.85 0.86 -4.04
C VAL A 50 -21.27 2.11 -4.71
N ASP A 51 -21.87 2.53 -5.82
CA ASP A 51 -21.55 3.80 -6.46
C ASP A 51 -22.12 5.00 -5.67
N SER A 52 -21.59 6.20 -5.94
CA SER A 52 -21.95 7.44 -5.24
C SER A 52 -23.45 7.74 -5.30
N LYS A 53 -24.07 7.53 -6.47
CA LYS A 53 -25.51 7.77 -6.65
C LYS A 53 -26.38 6.82 -5.83
N THR A 54 -26.06 5.53 -5.85
CA THR A 54 -26.76 4.50 -5.06
C THR A 54 -26.60 4.77 -3.56
N ALA A 55 -25.44 5.23 -3.12
CA ALA A 55 -25.17 5.59 -1.73
C ALA A 55 -26.02 6.78 -1.30
N GLU A 56 -26.05 7.86 -2.09
CA GLU A 56 -26.83 9.08 -1.82
C GLU A 56 -28.34 8.81 -1.80
N ASP A 57 -28.86 8.10 -2.80
CA ASP A 57 -30.27 7.71 -2.86
C ASP A 57 -30.63 6.81 -1.65
N GLY A 58 -29.77 5.87 -1.28
CA GLY A 58 -29.96 4.97 -0.16
C GLY A 58 -29.89 5.68 1.21
N LEU A 59 -29.04 6.69 1.35
CA LEU A 59 -28.99 7.51 2.54
C LEU A 59 -30.28 8.36 2.69
N ALA A 60 -30.73 8.96 1.58
CA ALA A 60 -31.92 9.79 1.57
C ALA A 60 -33.21 9.02 1.90
N ASN A 61 -33.35 7.79 1.39
CA ASN A 61 -34.53 6.93 1.60
C ASN A 61 -34.44 6.05 2.86
N GLY A 62 -33.32 6.09 3.60
CA GLY A 62 -33.11 5.34 4.84
C GLY A 62 -32.69 3.88 4.63
N THR A 63 -32.33 3.47 3.43
CA THR A 63 -31.72 2.16 3.15
C THR A 63 -30.37 2.04 3.83
N TYR A 64 -29.56 3.10 3.79
CA TYR A 64 -28.28 3.19 4.48
C TYR A 64 -28.36 4.17 5.64
N TYR A 65 -27.77 3.82 6.76
CA TYR A 65 -27.64 4.67 7.94
C TYR A 65 -26.46 5.63 7.85
N MET A 66 -25.44 5.20 7.11
CA MET A 66 -24.21 5.97 6.89
C MET A 66 -23.67 5.68 5.50
N VAL A 67 -23.04 6.68 4.90
CA VAL A 67 -22.23 6.58 3.69
C VAL A 67 -20.81 6.95 4.05
N ILE A 68 -19.85 6.13 3.68
CA ILE A 68 -18.41 6.39 3.80
C ILE A 68 -17.87 6.57 2.39
N LYS A 69 -17.15 7.66 2.16
CA LYS A 69 -16.50 7.93 0.86
C LYS A 69 -14.99 7.90 0.99
N ILE A 70 -14.36 7.10 0.14
CA ILE A 70 -12.91 7.02 -0.04
C ILE A 70 -12.59 7.96 -1.22
N PRO A 71 -11.83 9.04 -1.00
CA PRO A 71 -11.59 10.03 -2.05
C PRO A 71 -10.62 9.51 -3.13
N GLU A 72 -10.67 10.13 -4.29
CA GLU A 72 -9.89 9.80 -5.49
C GLU A 72 -8.37 9.77 -5.26
N ASN A 73 -7.86 10.59 -4.34
CA ASN A 73 -6.45 10.74 -4.02
C ASN A 73 -5.97 9.91 -2.83
N PHE A 74 -6.75 8.92 -2.39
CA PHE A 74 -6.46 8.18 -1.15
C PHE A 74 -5.14 7.39 -1.27
N SER A 75 -4.98 6.57 -2.30
CA SER A 75 -3.72 5.86 -2.58
C SER A 75 -2.57 6.81 -2.92
N ALA A 76 -2.84 7.92 -3.60
CA ALA A 76 -1.82 8.93 -3.89
C ALA A 76 -1.28 9.58 -2.62
N ASN A 77 -2.15 9.88 -1.64
CA ASN A 77 -1.72 10.41 -0.35
C ASN A 77 -0.96 9.34 0.46
N ALA A 78 -1.40 8.09 0.43
CA ALA A 78 -0.68 6.97 1.03
C ALA A 78 0.75 6.88 0.50
N ALA A 79 0.96 7.01 -0.81
CA ALA A 79 2.29 6.97 -1.43
C ALA A 79 3.26 8.04 -0.91
N THR A 80 2.76 9.13 -0.28
CA THR A 80 3.61 10.20 0.25
C THR A 80 4.10 9.97 1.69
N VAL A 81 3.77 8.85 2.33
CA VAL A 81 4.08 8.64 3.76
C VAL A 81 5.58 8.69 4.07
N MET A 82 6.43 8.35 3.10
CA MET A 82 7.90 8.41 3.23
C MET A 82 8.48 9.73 2.73
N ASP A 83 7.65 10.65 2.23
CA ASP A 83 8.08 11.96 1.77
C ASP A 83 8.39 12.89 2.96
N ASN A 84 9.14 13.95 2.70
CA ASN A 84 9.43 14.98 3.72
C ASN A 84 8.18 15.75 4.16
N ASP A 85 7.10 15.73 3.35
CA ASP A 85 5.81 16.39 3.61
C ASP A 85 4.67 15.40 3.31
N PRO A 86 4.41 14.42 4.20
CA PRO A 86 3.40 13.40 3.97
C PRO A 86 1.99 13.99 4.00
N LYS A 87 1.18 13.61 3.03
CA LYS A 87 -0.23 14.02 2.94
C LYS A 87 -1.12 13.07 3.75
N GLN A 88 -2.11 13.65 4.43
CA GLN A 88 -3.05 12.85 5.19
C GLN A 88 -4.02 12.09 4.27
N MET A 89 -4.31 10.84 4.63
CA MET A 89 -5.40 10.07 4.07
C MET A 89 -6.67 10.42 4.83
N GLU A 90 -7.62 11.05 4.16
CA GLU A 90 -8.88 11.48 4.77
C GLU A 90 -10.03 10.65 4.22
N LEU A 91 -10.88 10.15 5.10
CA LEU A 91 -12.18 9.58 4.76
C LEU A 91 -13.27 10.56 5.12
N SER A 92 -14.26 10.71 4.26
CA SER A 92 -15.46 11.44 4.60
C SER A 92 -16.61 10.48 4.89
N TYR A 93 -17.52 10.88 5.77
CA TYR A 93 -18.74 10.14 6.04
C TYR A 93 -19.94 11.06 6.20
N GLU A 94 -21.08 10.55 5.77
CA GLU A 94 -22.38 11.23 5.91
C GLU A 94 -23.35 10.29 6.63
N THR A 95 -24.20 10.84 7.51
CA THR A 95 -25.20 10.07 8.24
C THR A 95 -26.59 10.61 7.96
N ASN A 96 -27.62 9.74 8.03
CA ASN A 96 -29.00 10.18 7.89
C ASN A 96 -29.44 11.03 9.10
N PRO A 97 -29.87 12.28 8.91
CA PRO A 97 -30.25 13.20 10.02
C PRO A 97 -31.39 12.69 10.91
N GLY A 98 -32.21 11.77 10.41
CA GLY A 98 -33.35 11.20 11.15
C GLY A 98 -32.98 10.16 12.21
N THR A 99 -31.72 9.73 12.30
CA THR A 99 -31.26 8.59 13.14
C THR A 99 -30.26 9.00 14.22
N ASN A 100 -30.40 10.17 14.80
CA ASN A 100 -29.42 10.93 15.59
C ASN A 100 -28.56 10.17 16.62
N TYR A 101 -29.09 9.22 17.38
CA TYR A 101 -28.30 8.56 18.44
C TYR A 101 -27.61 7.27 17.96
N ILE A 102 -28.33 6.45 17.22
CA ILE A 102 -27.83 5.17 16.70
C ILE A 102 -26.76 5.44 15.64
N ALA A 103 -26.99 6.42 14.76
CA ALA A 103 -26.04 6.83 13.75
C ALA A 103 -24.72 7.34 14.34
N SER A 104 -24.74 8.07 15.46
CA SER A 104 -23.52 8.55 16.12
C SER A 104 -22.68 7.39 16.67
N LYS A 105 -23.32 6.41 17.30
CA LYS A 105 -22.61 5.22 17.84
C LYS A 105 -22.09 4.31 16.75
N LEU A 106 -22.88 4.09 15.70
CA LEU A 106 -22.47 3.33 14.52
C LEU A 106 -21.29 4.02 13.82
N SER A 107 -21.36 5.34 13.61
CA SER A 107 -20.30 6.11 12.99
C SER A 107 -18.97 5.99 13.75
N GLU A 108 -19.01 6.12 15.07
CA GLU A 108 -17.82 6.00 15.92
C GLU A 108 -17.18 4.61 15.77
N THR A 109 -17.97 3.53 15.87
CA THR A 109 -17.48 2.16 15.78
C THR A 109 -16.98 1.84 14.37
N ALA A 110 -17.73 2.22 13.32
CA ALA A 110 -17.34 1.99 11.94
C ALA A 110 -16.05 2.72 11.59
N MET A 111 -15.93 3.99 11.99
CA MET A 111 -14.74 4.79 11.71
C MET A 111 -13.50 4.30 12.46
N LEU A 112 -13.66 3.79 13.70
CA LEU A 112 -12.54 3.18 14.44
C LEU A 112 -12.06 1.91 13.73
N LYS A 113 -12.97 1.01 13.34
CA LYS A 113 -12.62 -0.22 12.59
C LYS A 113 -11.97 0.10 11.24
N LEU A 114 -12.52 1.05 10.49
CA LEU A 114 -11.93 1.50 9.23
C LEU A 114 -10.52 2.04 9.43
N ARG A 115 -10.34 2.91 10.43
CA ARG A 115 -9.02 3.47 10.75
C ARG A 115 -7.99 2.38 11.07
N ASP A 116 -8.38 1.39 11.87
CA ASP A 116 -7.49 0.30 12.26
C ASP A 116 -7.14 -0.58 11.05
N ASN A 117 -8.11 -0.89 10.18
CA ASN A 117 -7.87 -1.63 8.93
C ASN A 117 -6.95 -0.85 7.98
N ILE A 118 -7.18 0.45 7.80
CA ILE A 118 -6.33 1.31 6.98
C ILE A 118 -4.90 1.33 7.53
N ALA A 119 -4.74 1.54 8.84
CA ALA A 119 -3.43 1.57 9.47
C ALA A 119 -2.69 0.24 9.29
N SER A 120 -3.38 -0.89 9.46
CA SER A 120 -2.83 -2.22 9.24
C SER A 120 -2.41 -2.42 7.78
N LYS A 121 -3.29 -2.09 6.83
CA LYS A 121 -3.03 -2.28 5.40
C LYS A 121 -1.90 -1.39 4.88
N VAL A 122 -1.90 -0.15 5.28
CA VAL A 122 -0.82 0.79 4.97
C VAL A 122 0.50 0.26 5.54
N THR A 123 0.53 -0.18 6.79
CA THR A 123 1.72 -0.73 7.42
C THR A 123 2.20 -1.99 6.71
N GLU A 124 1.31 -2.92 6.35
CA GLU A 124 1.63 -4.14 5.59
C GLU A 124 2.29 -3.79 4.24
N THR A 125 1.63 -2.92 3.45
CA THR A 125 2.12 -2.51 2.13
C THR A 125 3.49 -1.83 2.22
N TYR A 126 3.71 -0.97 3.21
CA TYR A 126 5.00 -0.34 3.42
C TYR A 126 6.07 -1.33 3.87
N THR A 127 5.72 -2.24 4.75
CA THR A 127 6.64 -3.29 5.20
C THR A 127 7.12 -4.13 4.01
N GLU A 128 6.21 -4.59 3.16
CA GLU A 128 6.56 -5.33 1.93
C GLU A 128 7.44 -4.49 1.00
N THR A 129 7.08 -3.23 0.74
CA THR A 129 7.86 -2.34 -0.14
C THR A 129 9.27 -2.10 0.39
N VAL A 130 9.43 -1.90 1.69
CA VAL A 130 10.75 -1.73 2.33
C VAL A 130 11.57 -3.02 2.23
N PHE A 131 10.97 -4.18 2.50
CA PHE A 131 11.66 -5.47 2.37
C PHE A 131 12.11 -5.73 0.94
N ASP A 132 11.26 -5.47 -0.05
CA ASP A 132 11.62 -5.62 -1.46
C ASP A 132 12.77 -4.70 -1.85
N SER A 133 12.72 -3.43 -1.43
CA SER A 133 13.80 -2.45 -1.68
C SER A 133 15.13 -2.87 -1.03
N ILE A 134 15.10 -3.45 0.15
CA ILE A 134 16.29 -3.99 0.83
C ILE A 134 16.80 -5.21 0.07
N SER A 135 15.92 -6.09 -0.42
CA SER A 135 16.31 -7.26 -1.21
C SER A 135 16.97 -6.84 -2.53
N GLU A 136 16.38 -5.91 -3.27
CA GLU A 136 16.95 -5.37 -4.51
C GLU A 136 18.33 -4.71 -4.26
N ALA A 137 18.47 -3.96 -3.17
CA ALA A 137 19.76 -3.40 -2.78
C ALA A 137 20.80 -4.49 -2.46
N GLY A 138 20.37 -5.58 -1.81
CA GLY A 138 21.21 -6.75 -1.55
C GLY A 138 21.69 -7.42 -2.82
N ASP A 139 20.78 -7.64 -3.77
CA ASP A 139 21.10 -8.22 -5.08
C ASP A 139 22.05 -7.33 -5.87
N GLY A 140 21.84 -6.02 -5.87
CA GLY A 140 22.76 -5.05 -6.50
C GLY A 140 24.15 -5.03 -5.86
N MET A 141 24.24 -5.20 -4.55
CA MET A 141 25.52 -5.34 -3.84
C MET A 141 26.24 -6.65 -4.23
N GLN A 142 25.52 -7.74 -4.41
CA GLN A 142 26.06 -9.01 -4.85
C GLN A 142 26.60 -8.91 -6.29
N GLU A 143 25.85 -8.28 -7.20
CA GLU A 143 26.31 -8.02 -8.57
C GLU A 143 27.57 -7.15 -8.62
N ALA A 144 27.65 -6.13 -7.76
CA ALA A 144 28.83 -5.28 -7.64
C ALA A 144 30.04 -6.05 -7.12
N ALA A 145 29.84 -6.95 -6.16
CA ALA A 145 30.90 -7.83 -5.63
C ALA A 145 31.38 -8.78 -6.71
N ASP A 146 30.48 -9.41 -7.48
CA ASP A 146 30.83 -10.32 -8.58
C ASP A 146 31.53 -9.54 -9.70
N GLY A 147 31.12 -8.32 -10.00
CA GLY A 147 31.80 -7.42 -10.94
C GLY A 147 33.22 -7.08 -10.49
N SER A 148 33.42 -6.82 -9.21
CA SER A 148 34.74 -6.55 -8.62
C SER A 148 35.66 -7.80 -8.72
N GLY A 149 35.13 -8.99 -8.47
CA GLY A 149 35.86 -10.24 -8.66
C GLY A 149 36.33 -10.44 -10.10
N LYS A 150 35.47 -10.16 -11.10
CA LYS A 150 35.82 -10.22 -12.51
C LYS A 150 36.93 -9.23 -12.91
N ILE A 151 36.92 -8.03 -12.32
CA ILE A 151 37.99 -7.04 -12.51
C ILE A 151 39.31 -7.54 -11.92
N GLU A 152 39.26 -8.11 -10.72
CA GLU A 152 40.46 -8.72 -10.10
C GLU A 152 41.07 -9.83 -10.97
N ASP A 153 40.21 -10.72 -11.47
CA ASP A 153 40.66 -11.81 -12.38
C ASP A 153 41.24 -11.25 -13.68
N GLY A 154 40.65 -10.22 -14.24
CA GLY A 154 41.16 -9.51 -15.42
C GLY A 154 42.52 -8.86 -15.19
N LEU A 155 42.72 -8.23 -14.04
CA LEU A 155 43.99 -7.63 -13.63
C LEU A 155 45.07 -8.67 -13.43
N ASN A 156 44.76 -9.80 -12.82
CA ASN A 156 45.68 -10.92 -12.66
C ASN A 156 46.11 -11.50 -14.03
N THR A 157 45.16 -11.68 -14.92
CA THR A 157 45.41 -12.11 -16.30
C THR A 157 46.32 -11.15 -17.04
N ALA A 158 46.07 -9.86 -16.94
CA ALA A 158 46.88 -8.80 -17.54
C ALA A 158 48.34 -8.79 -16.95
N ALA A 159 48.44 -8.95 -15.63
CA ALA A 159 49.76 -9.03 -14.96
C ALA A 159 50.57 -10.23 -15.43
N ASP A 160 49.94 -11.38 -15.60
CA ASP A 160 50.63 -12.60 -16.10
C ASP A 160 51.01 -12.48 -17.59
N GLY A 161 50.15 -11.82 -18.40
CA GLY A 161 50.48 -11.46 -19.76
C GLY A 161 51.70 -10.53 -19.83
N ASN A 162 51.77 -9.52 -18.98
CA ASN A 162 52.95 -8.63 -18.88
C ASN A 162 54.24 -9.35 -18.47
N LYS A 163 54.17 -10.29 -17.51
CA LYS A 163 55.30 -11.12 -17.13
C LYS A 163 55.78 -11.95 -18.32
N THR A 164 54.87 -12.50 -19.11
CA THR A 164 55.17 -13.31 -20.29
C THR A 164 55.86 -12.47 -21.37
N ILE A 165 55.35 -11.28 -21.64
CA ILE A 165 55.92 -10.31 -22.58
C ILE A 165 57.36 -9.95 -22.14
N THR A 166 57.51 -9.58 -20.86
CA THR A 166 58.85 -9.23 -20.31
C THR A 166 59.84 -10.37 -20.43
N LYS A 167 59.42 -11.62 -20.18
CA LYS A 167 60.26 -12.79 -20.35
C LYS A 167 60.69 -13.00 -21.81
N ASN A 168 59.80 -12.83 -22.75
CA ASN A 168 60.08 -12.97 -24.17
C ASN A 168 61.00 -11.87 -24.69
N LEU A 169 60.82 -10.61 -24.27
CA LEU A 169 61.72 -9.50 -24.57
C LEU A 169 63.14 -9.73 -24.05
N LYS A 170 63.30 -10.25 -22.82
CA LYS A 170 64.61 -10.61 -22.29
C LYS A 170 65.29 -11.70 -23.12
N LYS A 171 64.56 -12.71 -23.59
CA LYS A 171 65.13 -13.75 -24.47
C LYS A 171 65.61 -13.14 -25.81
N LEU A 172 64.84 -12.24 -26.39
CA LEU A 172 65.23 -11.57 -27.63
C LEU A 172 66.44 -10.63 -27.48
N SER A 173 66.66 -10.04 -26.32
CA SER A 173 67.79 -9.16 -26.02
C SER A 173 69.13 -9.97 -25.70
N THR A 174 69.07 -11.28 -25.50
CA THR A 174 70.20 -12.16 -25.16
C THR A 174 70.54 -13.09 -26.31
N SER A 175 69.88 -13.03 -27.43
CA SER A 175 70.18 -13.74 -28.68
C SER A 175 70.96 -12.88 -29.64
#